data_be5e94d75349ef74c9c3bd95fa3a80ff
#
_entry.id   be5e94d75349ef74c9c3bd95fa3a80ff
#
_cell.length_a   1.000
_cell.length_b   1.000
_cell.length_c   1.000
_cell.angle_alpha   90.00
_cell.angle_beta   90.00
_cell.angle_gamma   90.00
#
_symmetry.space_group_name_H-M   'P 1'
#
loop_
_entity.id
_entity.type
_entity.pdbx_description
1 polymer ?
#
loop_
_entity_poly.entity_id
_entity_poly.type
_entity_poly.pdbx_seq_one_letter_code
_entity_poly.pdbx_strand_id
1 'polypeptide(L)'
;MKVLFIGNSHTFVHYVPARTAEFCKSYGQPIEPVMLTHPGMGLDWHLRQSQTYFNLLWGGYDAVILQHNAHPFPGKESLLEAGKQMAAITPEGTKIYLYMTWSEKSNPAGQVAMSAAYEALAEKIDATICPVGRIWWQTAAAHPDEELYFADGEHSSVLGASLAAAVIGRTLLGMEVTPEGCYADAKSLERMRLDP
;
A
#
# COMPACT_ATOMS: atom_id res chain seq x y z
N MET A 1 -2.42 15.45 8.47
CA MET A 1 -1.67 14.22 8.85
C MET A 1 -0.54 14.06 7.84
N LYS A 2 0.70 13.88 8.30
CA LYS A 2 1.88 13.64 7.46
C LYS A 2 2.16 12.14 7.38
N VAL A 3 2.21 11.58 6.18
CA VAL A 3 2.25 10.12 5.95
C VAL A 3 3.45 9.75 5.09
N LEU A 4 4.32 8.87 5.63
CA LEU A 4 5.45 8.32 4.89
C LEU A 4 5.06 6.99 4.23
N PHE A 5 5.23 6.89 2.92
CA PHE A 5 5.09 5.65 2.15
C PHE A 5 6.48 5.07 1.88
N ILE A 6 6.75 3.86 2.37
CA ILE A 6 7.98 3.12 2.11
C ILE A 6 7.65 1.89 1.28
N GLY A 7 8.30 1.74 0.12
CA GLY A 7 8.02 0.61 -0.77
C GLY A 7 8.80 0.64 -2.09
N ASN A 8 8.18 0.12 -3.12
CA ASN A 8 8.76 0.01 -4.46
C ASN A 8 7.80 0.49 -5.56
N SER A 9 7.90 -0.09 -6.76
CA SER A 9 7.07 0.29 -7.91
C SER A 9 5.55 0.17 -7.65
N HIS A 10 5.11 -0.76 -6.82
CA HIS A 10 3.70 -0.88 -6.43
C HIS A 10 3.19 0.34 -5.65
N THR A 11 4.09 1.13 -5.10
CA THR A 11 3.78 2.40 -4.43
C THR A 11 3.88 3.60 -5.36
N PHE A 12 4.93 3.69 -6.19
CA PHE A 12 5.12 4.91 -7.00
C PHE A 12 4.46 4.88 -8.38
N VAL A 13 4.26 3.69 -9.00
CA VAL A 13 3.61 3.59 -10.31
C VAL A 13 2.19 4.17 -10.22
N HIS A 14 1.86 5.06 -11.16
CA HIS A 14 0.61 5.81 -11.18
C HIS A 14 0.32 6.61 -9.90
N TYR A 15 1.38 6.97 -9.12
CA TYR A 15 1.31 7.94 -8.02
C TYR A 15 0.33 7.56 -6.89
N VAL A 16 0.36 6.31 -6.39
CA VAL A 16 -0.53 5.85 -5.30
C VAL A 16 -0.57 6.81 -4.11
N PRO A 17 0.57 7.34 -3.58
CA PRO A 17 0.53 8.30 -2.47
C PRO A 17 -0.23 9.60 -2.78
N ALA A 18 -0.04 10.14 -3.99
CA ALA A 18 -0.74 11.37 -4.41
C ALA A 18 -2.24 11.11 -4.60
N ARG A 19 -2.62 9.97 -5.21
CA ARG A 19 -4.04 9.55 -5.31
C ARG A 19 -4.68 9.35 -3.94
N THR A 20 -3.94 8.78 -2.99
CA THR A 20 -4.40 8.66 -1.59
C THR A 20 -4.62 10.03 -0.95
N ALA A 21 -3.73 10.99 -1.21
CA ALA A 21 -3.89 12.35 -0.71
C ALA A 21 -5.13 13.05 -1.29
N GLU A 22 -5.37 12.92 -2.59
CA GLU A 22 -6.57 13.46 -3.22
C GLU A 22 -7.85 12.77 -2.72
N PHE A 23 -7.82 11.45 -2.48
CA PHE A 23 -8.91 10.75 -1.82
C PHE A 23 -9.20 11.38 -0.44
N CYS A 24 -8.20 11.45 0.42
CA CYS A 24 -8.37 11.99 1.77
C CYS A 24 -8.86 13.45 1.75
N LYS A 25 -8.37 14.26 0.83
CA LYS A 25 -8.80 15.65 0.61
C LYS A 25 -10.27 15.73 0.19
N SER A 26 -10.75 14.84 -0.68
CA SER A 26 -12.16 14.81 -1.10
C SER A 26 -13.13 14.52 0.04
N TYR A 27 -12.66 13.86 1.10
CA TYR A 27 -13.38 13.62 2.35
C TYR A 27 -13.10 14.67 3.44
N GLY A 28 -12.46 15.79 3.09
CA GLY A 28 -12.19 16.91 4.02
C GLY A 28 -11.09 16.62 5.04
N GLN A 29 -10.29 15.57 4.85
CA GLN A 29 -9.19 15.18 5.76
C GLN A 29 -7.85 15.10 5.00
N PRO A 30 -7.27 16.23 4.56
CA PRO A 30 -6.06 16.23 3.74
C PRO A 30 -4.88 15.59 4.47
N ILE A 31 -4.07 14.86 3.72
CA ILE A 31 -2.78 14.33 4.15
C ILE A 31 -1.65 14.99 3.37
N GLU A 32 -0.46 15.01 3.96
CA GLU A 32 0.81 15.35 3.30
C GLU A 32 1.55 14.03 3.01
N PRO A 33 1.51 13.52 1.77
CA PRO A 33 2.20 12.28 1.44
C PRO A 33 3.69 12.54 1.19
N VAL A 34 4.54 11.72 1.80
CA VAL A 34 5.97 11.65 1.51
C VAL A 34 6.28 10.25 1.02
N MET A 35 7.11 10.11 0.00
CA MET A 35 7.41 8.83 -0.62
C MET A 35 8.90 8.52 -0.55
N LEU A 36 9.23 7.35 0.00
CA LEU A 36 10.57 6.79 0.04
C LEU A 36 10.53 5.41 -0.62
N THR A 37 10.85 5.35 -1.91
CA THR A 37 10.68 4.15 -2.72
C THR A 37 11.91 3.85 -3.56
N HIS A 38 12.10 2.57 -3.88
CA HIS A 38 13.12 2.14 -4.84
C HIS A 38 12.57 0.98 -5.69
N PRO A 39 12.74 1.00 -7.03
CA PRO A 39 12.24 -0.06 -7.91
C PRO A 39 12.71 -1.46 -7.49
N GLY A 40 11.76 -2.39 -7.36
CA GLY A 40 12.04 -3.80 -7.07
C GLY A 40 12.53 -4.10 -5.65
N MET A 41 12.68 -3.10 -4.78
CA MET A 41 13.24 -3.31 -3.44
C MET A 41 12.16 -3.52 -2.37
N GLY A 42 12.45 -4.40 -1.43
CA GLY A 42 11.61 -4.68 -0.27
C GLY A 42 12.02 -3.91 0.98
N LEU A 43 11.28 -4.11 2.07
CA LEU A 43 11.56 -3.47 3.35
C LEU A 43 12.95 -3.84 3.89
N ASP A 44 13.44 -5.05 3.62
CA ASP A 44 14.76 -5.51 3.99
C ASP A 44 15.89 -4.70 3.34
N TRP A 45 15.68 -4.24 2.09
CA TRP A 45 16.60 -3.32 1.43
C TRP A 45 16.53 -1.93 2.07
N HIS A 46 15.33 -1.42 2.32
CA HIS A 46 15.13 -0.11 2.95
C HIS A 46 15.78 -0.02 4.33
N LEU A 47 15.77 -1.10 5.11
CA LEU A 47 16.45 -1.19 6.41
C LEU A 47 17.99 -1.00 6.32
N ARG A 48 18.59 -1.18 5.16
CA ARG A 48 20.04 -0.96 4.94
C ARG A 48 20.37 0.45 4.44
N GLN A 49 19.33 1.30 4.25
CA GLN A 49 19.50 2.66 3.73
C GLN A 49 19.48 3.69 4.85
N SER A 50 20.52 4.49 4.96
CA SER A 50 20.59 5.56 5.97
C SER A 50 19.43 6.55 5.85
N GLN A 51 18.97 6.82 4.64
CA GLN A 51 17.82 7.70 4.39
C GLN A 51 16.51 7.17 5.01
N THR A 52 16.33 5.85 5.12
CA THR A 52 15.16 5.26 5.79
C THR A 52 15.17 5.62 7.27
N TYR A 53 16.29 5.41 7.94
CA TYR A 53 16.46 5.79 9.36
C TYR A 53 16.29 7.29 9.54
N PHE A 54 16.92 8.09 8.67
CA PHE A 54 16.85 9.54 8.77
C PHE A 54 15.41 10.04 8.64
N ASN A 55 14.66 9.53 7.65
CA ASN A 55 13.26 9.91 7.48
C ASN A 55 12.40 9.46 8.66
N LEU A 56 12.50 8.22 9.10
CA LEU A 56 11.69 7.71 10.21
C LEU A 56 11.96 8.49 11.50
N LEU A 57 13.22 8.72 11.86
CA LEU A 57 13.58 9.32 13.14
C LEU A 57 13.37 10.83 13.21
N TRP A 58 13.51 11.54 12.08
CA TRP A 58 13.46 13.02 12.07
C TRP A 58 12.40 13.61 11.13
N GLY A 59 11.68 12.80 10.39
CA GLY A 59 10.67 13.28 9.43
C GLY A 59 9.38 13.78 10.08
N GLY A 60 9.08 13.39 11.33
CA GLY A 60 7.90 13.85 12.06
C GLY A 60 6.60 13.35 11.42
N TYR A 61 6.49 12.05 11.15
CA TYR A 61 5.32 11.44 10.53
C TYR A 61 4.28 11.00 11.56
N ASP A 62 3.01 11.26 11.25
CA ASP A 62 1.87 10.75 12.03
C ASP A 62 1.61 9.26 11.71
N ALA A 63 1.96 8.85 10.49
CA ALA A 63 1.79 7.48 10.03
C ALA A 63 2.89 7.07 9.04
N VAL A 64 3.23 5.76 9.02
CA VAL A 64 4.06 5.12 8.00
C VAL A 64 3.28 3.98 7.34
N ILE A 65 3.34 3.91 6.02
CA ILE A 65 2.76 2.84 5.23
C ILE A 65 3.90 1.99 4.67
N LEU A 66 3.94 0.73 5.06
CA LEU A 66 5.00 -0.21 4.71
C LEU A 66 4.52 -1.17 3.63
N GLN A 67 5.22 -1.20 2.48
CA GLN A 67 4.98 -2.12 1.40
C GLN A 67 6.24 -2.93 1.11
N HIS A 68 6.11 -4.25 1.19
CA HIS A 68 7.19 -5.20 0.88
C HIS A 68 7.12 -5.67 -0.57
N ASN A 69 8.10 -6.50 -1.03
CA ASN A 69 8.05 -7.10 -2.37
C ASN A 69 6.77 -7.93 -2.55
N ALA A 70 6.20 -7.82 -3.75
CA ALA A 70 5.01 -8.56 -4.15
C ALA A 70 5.31 -9.58 -5.26
N HIS A 71 6.17 -9.23 -6.18
CA HIS A 71 6.45 -10.03 -7.39
C HIS A 71 7.95 -10.18 -7.62
N PRO A 72 8.50 -11.38 -7.32
CA PRO A 72 7.86 -12.46 -6.57
C PRO A 72 7.68 -12.10 -5.07
N PHE A 73 6.62 -12.61 -4.46
CA PHE A 73 6.46 -12.49 -3.00
C PHE A 73 7.51 -13.38 -2.30
N PRO A 74 8.40 -12.80 -1.48
CA PRO A 74 9.53 -13.53 -0.90
C PRO A 74 9.15 -14.46 0.26
N GLY A 75 7.85 -14.52 0.59
CA GLY A 75 7.33 -15.38 1.65
C GLY A 75 7.15 -14.68 2.99
N LYS A 76 6.50 -15.41 3.89
CA LYS A 76 6.08 -14.92 5.21
C LYS A 76 7.26 -14.51 6.07
N GLU A 77 8.32 -15.32 6.10
CA GLU A 77 9.48 -15.10 6.95
C GLU A 77 10.20 -13.79 6.64
N SER A 78 10.40 -13.50 5.35
CA SER A 78 11.03 -12.26 4.88
C SER A 78 10.20 -11.03 5.28
N LEU A 79 8.87 -11.08 5.08
CA LEU A 79 7.97 -10.00 5.45
C LEU A 79 7.97 -9.78 6.98
N LEU A 80 7.89 -10.86 7.77
CA LEU A 80 7.85 -10.76 9.23
C LEU A 80 9.16 -10.18 9.79
N GLU A 81 10.30 -10.65 9.29
CA GLU A 81 11.61 -10.18 9.75
C GLU A 81 11.80 -8.69 9.45
N ALA A 82 11.61 -8.31 8.18
CA ALA A 82 11.75 -6.92 7.78
C ALA A 82 10.72 -5.99 8.43
N GLY A 83 9.47 -6.44 8.53
CA GLY A 83 8.39 -5.65 9.14
C GLY A 83 8.61 -5.39 10.63
N LYS A 84 9.08 -6.38 11.40
CA LYS A 84 9.43 -6.19 12.82
C LYS A 84 10.59 -5.20 13.00
N GLN A 85 11.61 -5.28 12.16
CA GLN A 85 12.74 -4.35 12.21
C GLN A 85 12.29 -2.93 11.86
N MET A 86 11.41 -2.76 10.86
CA MET A 86 10.81 -1.45 10.55
C MET A 86 10.00 -0.90 11.72
N ALA A 87 9.19 -1.73 12.37
CA ALA A 87 8.43 -1.31 13.54
C ALA A 87 9.33 -0.88 14.70
N ALA A 88 10.42 -1.61 14.93
CA ALA A 88 11.37 -1.31 16.00
C ALA A 88 12.10 0.03 15.85
N ILE A 89 12.26 0.54 14.60
CA ILE A 89 12.88 1.85 14.32
C ILE A 89 11.84 2.95 14.06
N THR A 90 10.56 2.61 14.01
CA THR A 90 9.48 3.61 13.89
C THR A 90 9.26 4.29 15.24
N PRO A 91 9.29 5.63 15.32
CA PRO A 91 9.10 6.33 16.58
C PRO A 91 7.75 6.03 17.25
N GLU A 92 7.76 6.00 18.57
CA GLU A 92 6.53 5.87 19.36
C GLU A 92 5.52 6.97 19.01
N GLY A 93 4.26 6.61 18.89
CA GLY A 93 3.18 7.52 18.46
C GLY A 93 2.96 7.59 16.96
N THR A 94 3.92 7.12 16.13
CA THR A 94 3.71 6.99 14.68
C THR A 94 2.92 5.72 14.38
N LYS A 95 1.76 5.85 13.75
CA LYS A 95 0.92 4.70 13.39
C LYS A 95 1.52 3.92 12.22
N ILE A 96 1.53 2.58 12.33
CA ILE A 96 2.03 1.71 11.27
C ILE A 96 0.86 1.11 10.49
N TYR A 97 0.89 1.27 9.18
CA TYR A 97 -0.02 0.66 8.24
C TYR A 97 0.73 -0.29 7.31
N LEU A 98 0.13 -1.42 7.01
CA LEU A 98 0.70 -2.42 6.11
C LEU A 98 -0.04 -2.39 4.77
N TYR A 99 0.63 -1.97 3.72
CA TYR A 99 0.09 -2.01 2.37
C TYR A 99 0.18 -3.44 1.84
N MET A 100 -0.84 -4.26 2.10
CA MET A 100 -0.99 -5.59 1.53
C MET A 100 -1.28 -5.46 0.03
N THR A 101 -0.28 -5.75 -0.79
CA THR A 101 -0.39 -5.73 -2.25
C THR A 101 -1.16 -6.96 -2.77
N TRP A 102 -1.32 -7.05 -4.09
CA TRP A 102 -1.96 -8.18 -4.80
C TRP A 102 -0.92 -9.15 -5.33
N SER A 103 -1.34 -10.39 -5.59
CA SER A 103 -0.52 -11.39 -6.30
C SER A 103 -0.57 -11.17 -7.82
N GLU A 104 0.36 -11.79 -8.55
CA GLU A 104 0.41 -11.74 -10.02
C GLU A 104 -0.92 -12.20 -10.63
N LYS A 105 -1.30 -11.63 -11.77
CA LYS A 105 -2.51 -12.01 -12.51
C LYS A 105 -2.54 -13.50 -12.87
N SER A 106 -1.36 -14.06 -13.14
CA SER A 106 -1.17 -15.49 -13.43
C SER A 106 -1.25 -16.40 -12.20
N ASN A 107 -1.20 -15.84 -10.97
CA ASN A 107 -1.15 -16.59 -9.73
C ASN A 107 -2.15 -16.05 -8.67
N PRO A 108 -3.46 -16.14 -8.93
CA PRO A 108 -4.47 -15.66 -7.98
C PRO A 108 -4.43 -16.39 -6.63
N ALA A 109 -4.03 -17.67 -6.62
CA ALA A 109 -3.89 -18.46 -5.40
C ALA A 109 -2.79 -17.94 -4.46
N GLY A 110 -1.78 -17.24 -4.99
CA GLY A 110 -0.71 -16.62 -4.24
C GLY A 110 -1.20 -15.57 -3.23
N GLN A 111 -2.36 -14.95 -3.49
CA GLN A 111 -2.96 -13.97 -2.59
C GLN A 111 -3.28 -14.53 -1.21
N VAL A 112 -3.64 -15.82 -1.12
CA VAL A 112 -3.97 -16.46 0.17
C VAL A 112 -2.75 -16.45 1.10
N ALA A 113 -1.61 -16.91 0.58
CA ALA A 113 -0.36 -16.93 1.35
C ALA A 113 0.13 -15.53 1.71
N MET A 114 0.05 -14.59 0.78
CA MET A 114 0.41 -13.19 0.99
C MET A 114 -0.47 -12.55 2.08
N SER A 115 -1.79 -12.71 2.00
CA SER A 115 -2.73 -12.18 2.99
C SER A 115 -2.44 -12.72 4.38
N ALA A 116 -2.25 -14.04 4.52
CA ALA A 116 -1.92 -14.66 5.81
C ALA A 116 -0.59 -14.17 6.40
N ALA A 117 0.40 -13.86 5.54
CA ALA A 117 1.68 -13.30 5.98
C ALA A 117 1.52 -11.88 6.55
N TYR A 118 0.76 -11.02 5.86
CA TYR A 118 0.47 -9.65 6.32
C TYR A 118 -0.35 -9.63 7.61
N GLU A 119 -1.33 -10.55 7.76
CA GLU A 119 -2.09 -10.72 9.01
C GLU A 119 -1.19 -11.10 10.18
N ALA A 120 -0.31 -12.07 9.95
CA ALA A 120 0.63 -12.51 10.97
C ALA A 120 1.63 -11.40 11.36
N LEU A 121 2.01 -10.51 10.44
CA LEU A 121 2.83 -9.35 10.76
C LEU A 121 2.04 -8.32 11.55
N ALA A 122 0.84 -7.96 11.09
CA ALA A 122 0.00 -6.95 11.74
C ALA A 122 -0.24 -7.27 13.21
N GLU A 123 -0.57 -8.54 13.52
CA GLU A 123 -0.74 -9.02 14.90
C GLU A 123 0.53 -8.83 15.76
N LYS A 124 1.71 -9.04 15.16
CA LYS A 124 2.99 -8.98 15.89
C LYS A 124 3.49 -7.58 16.19
N ILE A 125 3.11 -6.59 15.40
CA ILE A 125 3.62 -5.21 15.51
C ILE A 125 2.52 -4.19 15.78
N ASP A 126 1.30 -4.64 16.11
CA ASP A 126 0.11 -3.80 16.33
C ASP A 126 -0.12 -2.80 15.17
N ALA A 127 -0.10 -3.30 13.94
CA ALA A 127 -0.27 -2.49 12.74
C ALA A 127 -1.65 -2.70 12.10
N THR A 128 -2.13 -1.67 11.41
CA THR A 128 -3.38 -1.73 10.64
C THR A 128 -3.10 -2.16 9.20
N ILE A 129 -3.85 -3.14 8.69
CA ILE A 129 -3.72 -3.60 7.31
C ILE A 129 -4.56 -2.71 6.39
N CYS A 130 -3.95 -2.22 5.30
CA CYS A 130 -4.63 -1.74 4.11
C CYS A 130 -4.82 -2.95 3.18
N PRO A 131 -6.00 -3.59 3.11
CA PRO A 131 -6.17 -4.92 2.51
C PRO A 131 -6.33 -4.86 0.98
N VAL A 132 -5.42 -4.13 0.30
CA VAL A 132 -5.55 -3.84 -1.13
C VAL A 132 -5.65 -5.10 -1.96
N GLY A 133 -4.80 -6.10 -1.73
CA GLY A 133 -4.82 -7.33 -2.52
C GLY A 133 -6.13 -8.14 -2.39
N ARG A 134 -6.79 -8.10 -1.22
CA ARG A 134 -8.11 -8.72 -1.06
C ARG A 134 -9.18 -7.99 -1.85
N ILE A 135 -9.24 -6.67 -1.69
CA ILE A 135 -10.19 -5.82 -2.42
C ILE A 135 -9.93 -5.91 -3.93
N TRP A 136 -8.66 -6.00 -4.33
CA TRP A 136 -8.26 -6.18 -5.73
C TRP A 136 -8.93 -7.39 -6.38
N TRP A 137 -8.77 -8.57 -5.77
CA TRP A 137 -9.31 -9.80 -6.32
C TRP A 137 -10.84 -9.86 -6.25
N GLN A 138 -11.44 -9.28 -5.22
CA GLN A 138 -12.90 -9.15 -5.12
C GLN A 138 -13.45 -8.21 -6.21
N THR A 139 -12.77 -7.09 -6.45
CA THR A 139 -13.12 -6.14 -7.51
C THR A 139 -12.95 -6.76 -8.90
N ALA A 140 -11.83 -7.46 -9.15
CA ALA A 140 -11.62 -8.15 -10.42
C ALA A 140 -12.69 -9.22 -10.72
N ALA A 141 -13.17 -9.90 -9.70
CA ALA A 141 -14.25 -10.88 -9.84
C ALA A 141 -15.62 -10.22 -10.09
N ALA A 142 -15.89 -9.07 -9.45
CA ALA A 142 -17.15 -8.33 -9.61
C ALA A 142 -17.21 -7.54 -10.93
N HIS A 143 -16.08 -7.12 -11.45
CA HIS A 143 -15.94 -6.27 -12.64
C HIS A 143 -14.95 -6.89 -13.64
N PRO A 144 -15.28 -8.04 -14.29
CA PRO A 144 -14.35 -8.79 -15.13
C PRO A 144 -13.94 -8.04 -16.42
N ASP A 145 -14.70 -7.04 -16.83
CA ASP A 145 -14.41 -6.20 -17.99
C ASP A 145 -13.42 -5.05 -17.66
N GLU A 146 -13.08 -4.85 -16.40
CA GLU A 146 -12.15 -3.82 -15.95
C GLU A 146 -10.75 -4.39 -15.73
N GLU A 147 -9.75 -3.71 -16.29
CA GLU A 147 -8.36 -4.16 -16.18
C GLU A 147 -7.63 -3.41 -15.04
N LEU A 148 -7.34 -4.14 -13.96
CA LEU A 148 -6.61 -3.60 -12.81
C LEU A 148 -5.09 -3.70 -12.98
N TYR A 149 -4.62 -4.61 -13.82
CA TYR A 149 -3.19 -4.83 -14.06
C TYR A 149 -2.68 -3.99 -15.23
N PHE A 150 -1.41 -3.68 -15.19
CA PHE A 150 -0.66 -3.26 -16.36
C PHE A 150 -0.40 -4.48 -17.29
N ALA A 151 0.14 -4.23 -18.47
CA ALA A 151 0.35 -5.28 -19.49
C ALA A 151 1.29 -6.42 -19.05
N ASP A 152 2.11 -6.21 -18.02
CA ASP A 152 3.01 -7.23 -17.45
C ASP A 152 2.30 -8.22 -16.51
N GLY A 153 1.06 -7.95 -16.12
CA GLY A 153 0.30 -8.79 -15.19
C GLY A 153 0.78 -8.72 -13.73
N GLU A 154 1.64 -7.77 -13.40
CA GLU A 154 2.24 -7.57 -12.07
C GLU A 154 1.92 -6.17 -11.53
N HIS A 155 2.30 -5.11 -12.26
CA HIS A 155 2.03 -3.73 -11.85
C HIS A 155 0.55 -3.36 -12.03
N SER A 156 0.14 -2.29 -11.37
CA SER A 156 -1.21 -1.74 -11.52
C SER A 156 -1.39 -1.01 -12.84
N SER A 157 -2.59 -1.06 -13.39
CA SER A 157 -3.12 -0.04 -14.31
C SER A 157 -3.40 1.26 -13.53
N VAL A 158 -3.83 2.31 -14.23
CA VAL A 158 -4.30 3.55 -13.57
C VAL A 158 -5.49 3.28 -12.65
N LEU A 159 -6.44 2.44 -13.09
CA LEU A 159 -7.57 2.03 -12.25
C LEU A 159 -7.11 1.21 -11.04
N GLY A 160 -6.20 0.26 -11.24
CA GLY A 160 -5.63 -0.53 -10.14
C GLY A 160 -4.91 0.32 -9.10
N ALA A 161 -4.11 1.31 -9.51
CA ALA A 161 -3.47 2.25 -8.61
C ALA A 161 -4.49 3.13 -7.86
N SER A 162 -5.57 3.52 -8.54
CA SER A 162 -6.69 4.26 -7.95
C SER A 162 -7.42 3.42 -6.91
N LEU A 163 -7.61 2.12 -7.18
CA LEU A 163 -8.19 1.18 -6.22
C LEU A 163 -7.30 1.02 -4.98
N ALA A 164 -6.00 0.85 -5.17
CA ALA A 164 -5.04 0.80 -4.07
C ALA A 164 -5.11 2.06 -3.20
N ALA A 165 -5.13 3.23 -3.84
CA ALA A 165 -5.23 4.52 -3.16
C ALA A 165 -6.55 4.69 -2.38
N ALA A 166 -7.67 4.24 -2.94
CA ALA A 166 -8.98 4.28 -2.28
C ALA A 166 -8.99 3.37 -1.03
N VAL A 167 -8.46 2.14 -1.13
CA VAL A 167 -8.35 1.23 0.02
C VAL A 167 -7.47 1.82 1.12
N ILE A 168 -6.29 2.35 0.76
CA ILE A 168 -5.37 2.97 1.71
C ILE A 168 -6.04 4.20 2.35
N GLY A 169 -6.66 5.06 1.56
CA GLY A 169 -7.32 6.27 2.05
C GLY A 169 -8.48 5.95 3.00
N ARG A 170 -9.35 4.99 2.66
CA ARG A 170 -10.43 4.54 3.56
C ARG A 170 -9.87 3.99 4.86
N THR A 171 -8.81 3.19 4.80
CA THR A 171 -8.15 2.65 6.00
C THR A 171 -7.58 3.77 6.87
N LEU A 172 -6.87 4.74 6.29
CA LEU A 172 -6.32 5.89 7.01
C LEU A 172 -7.39 6.73 7.71
N LEU A 173 -8.55 6.89 7.07
CA LEU A 173 -9.67 7.66 7.61
C LEU A 173 -10.61 6.85 8.53
N GLY A 174 -10.31 5.58 8.78
CA GLY A 174 -11.18 4.70 9.60
C GLY A 174 -12.55 4.43 8.97
N MET A 175 -12.65 4.54 7.65
CA MET A 175 -13.87 4.25 6.90
C MET A 175 -14.01 2.76 6.63
N GLU A 176 -15.22 2.30 6.38
CA GLU A 176 -15.47 0.92 5.97
C GLU A 176 -14.81 0.62 4.62
N VAL A 177 -14.07 -0.50 4.55
CA VAL A 177 -13.36 -0.95 3.35
C VAL A 177 -14.14 -2.08 2.71
N THR A 178 -14.96 -1.75 1.71
CA THR A 178 -15.74 -2.71 0.91
C THR A 178 -15.31 -2.68 -0.56
N PRO A 179 -15.42 -3.78 -1.31
CA PRO A 179 -15.08 -3.81 -2.74
C PRO A 179 -15.83 -2.74 -3.55
N GLU A 180 -17.13 -2.62 -3.35
CA GLU A 180 -18.00 -1.68 -4.08
C GLU A 180 -17.65 -0.23 -3.77
N GLY A 181 -17.45 0.08 -2.47
CA GLY A 181 -17.07 1.43 -2.03
C GLY A 181 -15.70 1.83 -2.55
N CYS A 182 -14.72 0.94 -2.46
CA CYS A 182 -13.38 1.19 -2.98
C CYS A 182 -13.35 1.32 -4.50
N TYR A 183 -14.14 0.51 -5.22
CA TYR A 183 -14.24 0.60 -6.67
C TYR A 183 -14.89 1.93 -7.13
N ALA A 184 -15.98 2.35 -6.49
CA ALA A 184 -16.61 3.64 -6.79
C ALA A 184 -15.66 4.83 -6.60
N ASP A 185 -14.87 4.81 -5.51
CA ASP A 185 -13.85 5.82 -5.26
C ASP A 185 -12.70 5.73 -6.28
N ALA A 186 -12.27 4.52 -6.63
CA ALA A 186 -11.24 4.29 -7.63
C ALA A 186 -11.64 4.87 -9.00
N LYS A 187 -12.87 4.68 -9.44
CA LYS A 187 -13.40 5.27 -10.70
C LYS A 187 -13.41 6.81 -10.66
N SER A 188 -13.58 7.40 -9.50
CA SER A 188 -13.49 8.84 -9.32
C SER A 188 -12.02 9.32 -9.38
N LEU A 189 -11.12 8.62 -8.69
CA LEU A 189 -9.69 8.91 -8.68
C LEU A 189 -9.01 8.65 -10.05
N GLU A 190 -9.45 7.64 -10.81
CA GLU A 190 -8.91 7.32 -12.14
C GLU A 190 -8.99 8.51 -13.10
N ARG A 191 -10.07 9.31 -12.99
CA ARG A 191 -10.33 10.47 -13.85
C ARG A 191 -9.49 11.69 -13.48
N MET A 192 -8.85 11.68 -12.32
CA MET A 192 -8.05 12.81 -11.86
C MET A 192 -6.75 12.89 -12.66
N ARG A 193 -6.48 14.07 -13.22
CA ARG A 193 -5.14 14.37 -13.75
C ARG A 193 -4.27 14.71 -12.55
N LEU A 194 -3.27 13.90 -12.29
CA LEU A 194 -2.17 14.24 -11.39
C LEU A 194 -1.11 14.91 -12.27
N ASP A 195 -1.06 16.21 -12.21
CA ASP A 195 0.04 16.94 -12.80
C ASP A 195 1.31 16.67 -11.96
N PRO A 196 2.43 16.29 -12.60
CA PRO A 196 3.68 15.98 -11.90
C PRO A 196 4.30 17.23 -11.26
#